data_12e3863a8a0a98d5b424ddfd78d6d6d4
#
_entry.id   12e3863a8a0a98d5b424ddfd78d6d6d4
#
_cell.length_a   1.000
_cell.length_b   1.000
_cell.length_c   1.000
_cell.angle_alpha   90.00
_cell.angle_beta   90.00
_cell.angle_gamma   90.00
#
_symmetry.space_group_name_H-M   'P 1'
#
loop_
_entity.id
_entity.type
_entity.pdbx_description
1 polymer ?
#
loop_
_entity_poly.entity_id
_entity_poly.type
_entity_poly.pdbx_seq_one_letter_code
_entity_poly.pdbx_strand_id
1 'polypeptide(L)'
;VVGIPNVGKSSLINRLAGAKKARTEDRPGVTLKKQWIKAQGGLDLLDMPGVLWPKFEEKRVGENLALTGAIRDAILDTEELAVILCNRLRNLYPDLLCARYKLGGHEEIAELTDYELFQLIGRKRGFLIPGGEVSDERTAVMLLDEFRGSKIGRISLERPEPVRNRS
;
A
#
# COMPACT_ATOMS: atom_id res chain seq x y z
N VAL A 1 -5.62 -19.64 8.63
CA VAL A 1 -4.81 -18.50 8.15
C VAL A 1 -5.29 -17.24 8.84
N VAL A 2 -4.43 -16.57 9.58
CA VAL A 2 -4.71 -15.34 10.35
C VAL A 2 -3.83 -14.20 9.85
N GLY A 3 -4.24 -12.96 10.06
CA GLY A 3 -3.50 -11.75 9.76
C GLY A 3 -4.42 -10.54 9.54
N ILE A 4 -3.81 -9.38 9.35
CA ILE A 4 -4.51 -8.12 9.11
C ILE A 4 -5.34 -8.16 7.81
N PRO A 5 -6.32 -7.24 7.61
CA PRO A 5 -7.08 -7.17 6.37
C PRO A 5 -6.18 -6.94 5.15
N ASN A 6 -6.65 -7.36 3.99
CA ASN A 6 -6.07 -7.11 2.65
C ASN A 6 -4.59 -7.55 2.42
N VAL A 7 -4.07 -8.49 3.21
CA VAL A 7 -2.69 -9.05 3.05
C VAL A 7 -2.63 -10.30 2.19
N GLY A 8 -3.71 -10.63 1.48
CA GLY A 8 -3.72 -11.76 0.55
C GLY A 8 -4.02 -13.13 1.17
N LYS A 9 -4.56 -13.22 2.41
CA LYS A 9 -4.92 -14.51 3.06
C LYS A 9 -5.78 -15.39 2.18
N SER A 10 -6.92 -14.88 1.71
CA SER A 10 -7.85 -15.63 0.86
C SER A 10 -7.24 -15.95 -0.51
N SER A 11 -6.35 -15.10 -1.03
CA SER A 11 -5.61 -15.37 -2.26
C SER A 11 -4.63 -16.53 -2.08
N LEU A 12 -3.91 -16.57 -0.95
CA LEU A 12 -3.04 -17.69 -0.60
C LEU A 12 -3.84 -18.99 -0.46
N ILE A 13 -4.98 -18.96 0.24
CA ILE A 13 -5.88 -20.10 0.41
C ILE A 13 -6.34 -20.63 -0.95
N ASN A 14 -6.79 -19.74 -1.85
CA ASN A 14 -7.20 -20.13 -3.21
C ASN A 14 -6.08 -20.78 -3.98
N ARG A 15 -4.85 -20.28 -3.86
CA ARG A 15 -3.69 -20.86 -4.52
C ARG A 15 -3.37 -22.25 -4.00
N LEU A 16 -3.43 -22.48 -2.68
CA LEU A 16 -3.22 -23.77 -2.05
C LEU A 16 -4.36 -24.77 -2.33
N ALA A 17 -5.59 -24.26 -2.46
CA ALA A 17 -6.75 -25.09 -2.80
C ALA A 17 -6.83 -25.46 -4.29
N GLY A 18 -6.00 -24.88 -5.15
CA GLY A 18 -6.02 -25.10 -6.60
C GLY A 18 -7.30 -24.58 -7.28
N ALA A 19 -8.14 -23.81 -6.60
CA ALA A 19 -9.41 -23.29 -7.10
C ALA A 19 -9.84 -22.03 -6.36
N LYS A 20 -10.66 -21.18 -7.01
CA LYS A 20 -11.22 -19.97 -6.42
C LYS A 20 -12.39 -20.33 -5.46
N LYS A 21 -12.06 -20.73 -4.23
CA LYS A 21 -13.00 -21.14 -3.19
C LYS A 21 -13.29 -20.04 -2.16
N ALA A 22 -12.31 -19.17 -1.90
CA ALA A 22 -12.47 -18.00 -1.05
C ALA A 22 -12.69 -16.75 -1.89
N ARG A 23 -13.58 -15.85 -1.42
CA ARG A 23 -13.82 -14.55 -2.08
C ARG A 23 -12.60 -13.64 -1.89
N THR A 24 -12.13 -13.07 -2.97
CA THR A 24 -11.00 -12.13 -2.99
C THR A 24 -11.36 -10.85 -3.71
N GLU A 25 -11.13 -9.71 -3.08
CA GLU A 25 -11.25 -8.38 -3.68
C GLU A 25 -10.13 -7.51 -3.09
N ASP A 26 -9.75 -6.46 -3.79
CA ASP A 26 -8.70 -5.53 -3.34
C ASP A 26 -9.28 -4.44 -2.44
N ARG A 27 -9.92 -4.88 -1.35
CA ARG A 27 -10.44 -4.01 -0.29
C ARG A 27 -10.53 -4.73 1.05
N PRO A 28 -10.40 -4.03 2.19
CA PRO A 28 -10.56 -4.64 3.51
C PRO A 28 -12.00 -5.07 3.77
N GLY A 29 -12.16 -6.15 4.54
CA GLY A 29 -13.46 -6.65 5.00
C GLY A 29 -14.22 -7.51 4.01
N VAL A 30 -13.55 -8.12 3.02
CA VAL A 30 -14.17 -9.04 2.04
C VAL A 30 -14.58 -10.36 2.67
N THR A 31 -13.74 -10.94 3.53
CA THR A 31 -14.06 -12.14 4.29
C THR A 31 -14.87 -11.75 5.53
N LEU A 32 -16.17 -11.98 5.51
CA LEU A 32 -17.09 -11.59 6.58
C LEU A 32 -17.26 -12.67 7.68
N LYS A 33 -17.08 -13.94 7.32
CA LYS A 33 -17.28 -15.09 8.21
C LYS A 33 -16.15 -16.08 8.04
N LYS A 34 -15.88 -16.85 9.11
CA LYS A 34 -14.98 -17.99 9.06
C LYS A 34 -15.52 -19.05 8.10
N GLN A 35 -14.65 -19.61 7.26
CA GLN A 35 -15.02 -20.72 6.37
C GLN A 35 -13.90 -21.75 6.27
N TRP A 36 -14.28 -23.04 6.27
CA TRP A 36 -13.36 -24.12 6.03
C TRP A 36 -13.25 -24.42 4.54
N ILE A 37 -12.03 -24.57 4.04
CA ILE A 37 -11.73 -24.83 2.64
C ILE A 37 -10.82 -26.03 2.57
N LYS A 38 -11.28 -27.08 1.90
CA LYS A 38 -10.45 -28.25 1.60
C LYS A 38 -9.47 -27.93 0.46
N ALA A 39 -8.18 -28.04 0.75
CA ALA A 39 -7.10 -27.89 -0.20
C ALA A 39 -6.63 -29.27 -0.71
N GLN A 40 -5.77 -29.26 -1.72
CA GLN A 40 -5.14 -30.48 -2.20
C GLN A 40 -4.21 -31.08 -1.14
N GLY A 41 -4.01 -32.39 -1.15
CA GLY A 41 -3.13 -33.08 -0.19
C GLY A 41 -3.74 -33.28 1.20
N GLY A 42 -5.06 -33.22 1.36
CA GLY A 42 -5.75 -33.50 2.62
C GLY A 42 -5.65 -32.39 3.67
N LEU A 43 -5.26 -31.17 3.27
CA LEU A 43 -5.20 -30.03 4.15
C LEU A 43 -6.58 -29.33 4.26
N ASP A 44 -7.03 -29.08 5.48
CA ASP A 44 -8.17 -28.22 5.75
C ASP A 44 -7.68 -26.84 6.16
N LEU A 45 -8.04 -25.82 5.37
CA LEU A 45 -7.67 -24.42 5.59
C LEU A 45 -8.84 -23.64 6.15
N LEU A 46 -8.63 -22.93 7.26
CA LEU A 46 -9.62 -22.01 7.82
C LEU A 46 -9.31 -20.59 7.32
N ASP A 47 -10.19 -20.04 6.46
CA ASP A 47 -10.19 -18.63 6.11
C ASP A 47 -10.88 -17.81 7.20
N MET A 48 -10.21 -16.77 7.67
CA MET A 48 -10.70 -15.90 8.73
C MET A 48 -10.71 -14.45 8.29
N PRO A 49 -11.70 -13.65 8.74
CA PRO A 49 -11.67 -12.20 8.58
C PRO A 49 -10.34 -11.62 9.06
N GLY A 50 -9.87 -10.61 8.37
CA GLY A 50 -8.70 -9.86 8.83
C GLY A 50 -9.04 -9.10 10.12
N VAL A 51 -8.11 -9.09 11.06
CA VAL A 51 -8.28 -8.42 12.35
C VAL A 51 -7.20 -7.35 12.50
N LEU A 52 -7.63 -6.15 12.88
CA LEU A 52 -6.77 -5.06 13.34
C LEU A 52 -7.04 -4.83 14.82
N TRP A 53 -6.02 -4.40 15.55
CA TRP A 53 -6.22 -3.95 16.92
C TRP A 53 -6.89 -2.55 16.95
N PRO A 54 -7.63 -2.21 17.99
CA PRO A 54 -8.52 -1.05 18.00
C PRO A 54 -7.80 0.30 17.99
N LYS A 55 -6.54 0.35 18.45
CA LYS A 55 -5.75 1.57 18.56
C LYS A 55 -4.29 1.28 18.19
N PHE A 56 -3.72 2.15 17.38
CA PHE A 56 -2.30 2.12 17.05
C PHE A 56 -1.56 3.07 18.00
N GLU A 57 -0.54 2.55 18.69
CA GLU A 57 0.28 3.35 19.60
C GLU A 57 1.19 4.31 18.84
N GLU A 58 1.69 3.87 17.69
CA GLU A 58 2.54 4.65 16.82
C GLU A 58 1.79 5.12 15.55
N LYS A 59 1.84 6.44 15.29
CA LYS A 59 1.26 7.05 14.07
C LYS A 59 1.78 6.34 12.80
N ARG A 60 3.08 6.03 12.77
CA ARG A 60 3.73 5.37 11.63
C ARG A 60 3.13 4.00 11.29
N VAL A 61 2.75 3.22 12.29
CA VAL A 61 2.09 1.92 12.09
C VAL A 61 0.72 2.12 11.43
N GLY A 62 -0.06 3.10 11.90
CA GLY A 62 -1.34 3.45 11.29
C GLY A 62 -1.20 3.90 9.84
N GLU A 63 -0.22 4.76 9.54
CA GLU A 63 0.11 5.21 8.19
C GLU A 63 0.47 4.02 7.28
N ASN A 64 1.35 3.13 7.72
CA ASN A 64 1.78 1.97 6.93
C ASN A 64 0.61 1.00 6.65
N LEU A 65 -0.29 0.80 7.60
CA LEU A 65 -1.50 0.01 7.43
C LEU A 65 -2.48 0.65 6.44
N ALA A 66 -2.59 1.98 6.48
CA ALA A 66 -3.39 2.74 5.53
C ALA A 66 -2.79 2.67 4.12
N LEU A 67 -1.49 2.92 3.97
CA LEU A 67 -0.76 2.84 2.71
C LEU A 67 -0.92 1.47 2.04
N THR A 68 -0.83 0.39 2.80
CA THR A 68 -0.99 -0.99 2.29
C THR A 68 -2.45 -1.42 2.06
N GLY A 69 -3.43 -0.54 2.30
CA GLY A 69 -4.84 -0.82 2.12
C GLY A 69 -5.45 -1.76 3.16
N ALA A 70 -4.82 -1.92 4.33
CA ALA A 70 -5.38 -2.69 5.45
C ALA A 70 -6.55 -1.94 6.14
N ILE A 71 -6.59 -0.62 6.01
CA ILE A 71 -7.66 0.28 6.45
C ILE A 71 -8.46 0.73 5.23
N ARG A 72 -9.77 0.96 5.39
CA ARG A 72 -10.63 1.41 4.30
C ARG A 72 -10.33 2.87 3.93
N ASP A 73 -10.10 3.16 2.65
CA ASP A 73 -9.81 4.51 2.17
C ASP A 73 -10.96 5.50 2.44
N ALA A 74 -12.20 5.05 2.45
CA ALA A 74 -13.39 5.87 2.73
C ALA A 74 -13.38 6.60 4.09
N ILE A 75 -12.46 6.25 5.00
CA ILE A 75 -12.30 6.89 6.32
C ILE A 75 -10.97 7.63 6.46
N LEU A 76 -10.22 7.76 5.36
CA LEU A 76 -8.89 8.36 5.33
C LEU A 76 -8.89 9.57 4.39
N ASP A 77 -8.06 10.54 4.69
CA ASP A 77 -7.66 11.55 3.72
C ASP A 77 -6.65 10.91 2.75
N THR A 78 -7.14 10.59 1.55
CA THR A 78 -6.33 9.91 0.52
C THR A 78 -5.24 10.81 -0.05
N GLU A 79 -5.44 12.12 -0.06
CA GLU A 79 -4.46 13.10 -0.54
C GLU A 79 -3.31 13.23 0.45
N GLU A 80 -3.61 13.40 1.75
CA GLU A 80 -2.60 13.40 2.81
C GLU A 80 -1.80 12.08 2.80
N LEU A 81 -2.48 10.95 2.66
CA LEU A 81 -1.85 9.63 2.61
C LEU A 81 -0.90 9.47 1.41
N ALA A 82 -1.27 10.01 0.24
CA ALA A 82 -0.42 9.99 -0.95
C ALA A 82 0.81 10.89 -0.79
N VAL A 83 0.69 12.04 -0.14
CA VAL A 83 1.83 12.91 0.19
C VAL A 83 2.78 12.22 1.16
N ILE A 84 2.25 11.52 2.19
CA ILE A 84 3.07 10.69 3.09
C ILE A 84 3.81 9.59 2.29
N LEU A 85 3.14 8.97 1.31
CA LEU A 85 3.77 7.96 0.44
C LEU A 85 4.92 8.57 -0.38
N CYS A 86 4.78 9.78 -0.92
CA CYS A 86 5.86 10.49 -1.60
C CYS A 86 7.09 10.62 -0.71
N ASN A 87 6.91 11.04 0.55
CA ASN A 87 8.01 11.12 1.52
C ASN A 87 8.68 9.76 1.74
N ARG A 88 7.90 8.69 1.96
CA ARG A 88 8.45 7.33 2.16
C ARG A 88 9.24 6.86 0.95
N LEU A 89 8.70 7.03 -0.25
CA LEU A 89 9.35 6.60 -1.49
C LEU A 89 10.64 7.38 -1.76
N ARG A 90 10.62 8.71 -1.58
CA ARG A 90 11.81 9.56 -1.74
C ARG A 90 12.94 9.12 -0.83
N ASN A 91 12.63 8.82 0.45
CA ASN A 91 13.65 8.48 1.44
C ASN A 91 14.13 7.02 1.37
N LEU A 92 13.29 6.09 0.96
CA LEU A 92 13.61 4.66 0.98
C LEU A 92 13.97 4.08 -0.39
N TYR A 93 13.37 4.61 -1.47
CA TYR A 93 13.47 4.07 -2.83
C TYR A 93 13.47 5.17 -3.90
N PRO A 94 14.35 6.18 -3.81
CA PRO A 94 14.35 7.31 -4.75
C PRO A 94 14.55 6.87 -6.20
N ASP A 95 15.37 5.85 -6.46
CA ASP A 95 15.60 5.32 -7.81
C ASP A 95 14.32 4.75 -8.43
N LEU A 96 13.56 3.98 -7.67
CA LEU A 96 12.29 3.41 -8.14
C LEU A 96 11.26 4.50 -8.43
N LEU A 97 11.21 5.53 -7.57
CA LEU A 97 10.33 6.67 -7.72
C LEU A 97 10.69 7.45 -9.00
N CYS A 98 11.95 7.81 -9.18
CA CYS A 98 12.44 8.54 -10.34
C CYS A 98 12.21 7.76 -11.65
N ALA A 99 12.53 6.48 -11.66
CA ALA A 99 12.33 5.62 -12.83
C ALA A 99 10.85 5.51 -13.21
N ARG A 100 9.96 5.31 -12.21
CA ARG A 100 8.52 5.12 -12.45
C ARG A 100 7.85 6.37 -13.03
N TYR A 101 8.18 7.55 -12.51
CA TYR A 101 7.52 8.80 -12.88
C TYR A 101 8.35 9.69 -13.81
N LYS A 102 9.52 9.20 -14.27
CA LYS A 102 10.44 9.93 -15.18
C LYS A 102 10.83 11.29 -14.58
N LEU A 103 11.25 11.27 -13.32
CA LEU A 103 11.77 12.44 -12.63
C LEU A 103 13.26 12.62 -12.96
N GLY A 104 13.78 13.84 -12.79
CA GLY A 104 15.15 14.20 -13.20
C GLY A 104 16.27 13.64 -12.31
N GLY A 105 15.94 12.87 -11.29
CA GLY A 105 16.90 12.21 -10.40
C GLY A 105 16.81 12.68 -8.95
N HIS A 106 17.76 12.20 -8.13
CA HIS A 106 17.77 12.44 -6.69
C HIS A 106 17.88 13.92 -6.33
N GLU A 107 18.70 14.67 -7.05
CA GLU A 107 18.92 16.09 -6.79
C GLU A 107 17.63 16.89 -7.00
N GLU A 108 16.90 16.62 -8.10
CA GLU A 108 15.63 17.29 -8.37
C GLU A 108 14.59 17.05 -7.26
N ILE A 109 14.46 15.81 -6.78
CA ILE A 109 13.45 15.47 -5.79
C ILE A 109 13.85 15.78 -4.35
N ALA A 110 15.14 15.99 -4.07
CA ALA A 110 15.65 16.28 -2.74
C ALA A 110 15.26 17.69 -2.26
N GLU A 111 15.24 18.66 -3.18
CA GLU A 111 14.91 20.07 -2.89
C GLU A 111 13.42 20.34 -2.76
N LEU A 112 12.56 19.39 -3.20
CA LEU A 112 11.11 19.56 -3.17
C LEU A 112 10.54 19.23 -1.79
N THR A 113 9.50 19.93 -1.40
CA THR A 113 8.62 19.48 -0.31
C THR A 113 7.87 18.21 -0.73
N ASP A 114 7.30 17.48 0.23
CA ASP A 114 6.53 16.27 -0.07
C ASP A 114 5.33 16.54 -0.98
N TYR A 115 4.67 17.69 -0.78
CA TYR A 115 3.56 18.12 -1.61
C TYR A 115 3.99 18.56 -3.02
N GLU A 116 5.10 19.27 -3.16
CA GLU A 116 5.64 19.64 -4.48
C GLU A 116 6.05 18.39 -5.28
N LEU A 117 6.63 17.39 -4.63
CA LEU A 117 6.93 16.10 -5.24
C LEU A 117 5.65 15.39 -5.72
N PHE A 118 4.62 15.39 -4.90
CA PHE A 118 3.31 14.85 -5.24
C PHE A 118 2.71 15.58 -6.46
N GLN A 119 2.74 16.90 -6.48
CA GLN A 119 2.30 17.74 -7.61
C GLN A 119 3.11 17.47 -8.88
N LEU A 120 4.43 17.31 -8.76
CA LEU A 120 5.31 16.98 -9.88
C LEU A 120 4.92 15.64 -10.51
N ILE A 121 4.64 14.62 -9.68
CA ILE A 121 4.18 13.30 -10.14
C ILE A 121 2.85 13.43 -10.90
N GLY A 122 1.88 14.14 -10.37
CA GLY A 122 0.59 14.40 -11.02
C GLY A 122 0.75 15.09 -12.36
N ARG A 123 1.62 16.09 -12.44
CA ARG A 123 1.94 16.81 -13.68
C ARG A 123 2.61 15.90 -14.71
N LYS A 124 3.57 15.07 -14.30
CA LYS A 124 4.22 14.07 -15.18
C LYS A 124 3.24 13.02 -15.70
N ARG A 125 2.17 12.74 -14.97
CA ARG A 125 1.07 11.85 -15.37
C ARG A 125 -0.01 12.55 -16.21
N GLY A 126 0.06 13.86 -16.37
CA GLY A 126 -0.91 14.64 -17.14
C GLY A 126 -2.27 14.78 -16.45
N PHE A 127 -2.32 14.71 -15.12
CA PHE A 127 -3.55 14.88 -14.35
C PHE A 127 -3.86 16.36 -14.13
N LEU A 128 -3.99 17.09 -15.24
CA LEU A 128 -4.31 18.50 -15.21
C LEU A 128 -5.84 18.71 -15.25
N ILE A 129 -6.28 19.76 -14.55
CA ILE A 129 -7.64 20.31 -14.59
C ILE A 129 -7.66 21.62 -15.39
N PRO A 130 -8.82 22.16 -15.77
CA PRO A 130 -8.93 23.47 -16.38
C PRO A 130 -8.22 24.53 -15.53
N GLY A 131 -7.35 25.33 -16.17
CA GLY A 131 -6.48 26.29 -15.47
C GLY A 131 -5.02 25.81 -15.32
N GLY A 132 -4.72 24.54 -15.65
CA GLY A 132 -3.35 23.99 -15.65
C GLY A 132 -2.86 23.51 -14.27
N GLU A 133 -3.74 23.49 -13.29
CA GLU A 133 -3.47 22.94 -11.95
C GLU A 133 -3.52 21.40 -11.99
N VAL A 134 -2.86 20.75 -11.04
CA VAL A 134 -2.89 19.29 -10.91
C VAL A 134 -4.14 18.86 -10.13
N SER A 135 -4.78 17.79 -10.57
CA SER A 135 -5.86 17.14 -9.81
C SER A 135 -5.26 16.29 -8.71
N ASP A 136 -5.37 16.74 -7.46
CA ASP A 136 -4.85 16.04 -6.28
C ASP A 136 -5.56 14.71 -6.09
N GLU A 137 -6.87 14.67 -6.20
CA GLU A 137 -7.67 13.45 -6.10
C GLU A 137 -7.19 12.36 -7.08
N ARG A 138 -7.05 12.70 -8.37
CA ARG A 138 -6.59 11.73 -9.39
C ARG A 138 -5.15 11.28 -9.15
N THR A 139 -4.30 12.19 -8.71
CA THR A 139 -2.90 11.90 -8.39
C THR A 139 -2.80 10.97 -7.19
N ALA A 140 -3.56 11.24 -6.14
CA ALA A 140 -3.58 10.44 -4.92
C ALA A 140 -4.06 9.00 -5.18
N VAL A 141 -5.21 8.85 -5.84
CA VAL A 141 -5.77 7.54 -6.20
C VAL A 141 -4.76 6.74 -7.04
N MET A 142 -4.21 7.34 -8.10
CA MET A 142 -3.23 6.67 -8.96
C MET A 142 -1.98 6.23 -8.17
N LEU A 143 -1.43 7.09 -7.33
CA LEU A 143 -0.20 6.82 -6.59
C LEU A 143 -0.38 5.66 -5.60
N LEU A 144 -1.49 5.66 -4.85
CA LEU A 144 -1.83 4.59 -3.93
C LEU A 144 -2.10 3.26 -4.66
N ASP A 145 -2.82 3.29 -5.77
CA ASP A 145 -3.08 2.09 -6.58
C ASP A 145 -1.81 1.51 -7.19
N GLU A 146 -0.91 2.36 -7.68
CA GLU A 146 0.36 1.91 -8.24
C GLU A 146 1.29 1.34 -7.17
N PHE A 147 1.29 1.91 -5.98
CA PHE A 147 2.03 1.38 -4.84
C PHE A 147 1.49 0.00 -4.43
N ARG A 148 0.19 -0.11 -4.16
CA ARG A 148 -0.48 -1.35 -3.76
C ARG A 148 -0.39 -2.44 -4.82
N GLY A 149 -0.46 -2.05 -6.09
CA GLY A 149 -0.30 -2.93 -7.23
C GLY A 149 1.15 -3.28 -7.58
N SER A 150 2.14 -2.89 -6.75
CA SER A 150 3.59 -3.10 -6.96
C SER A 150 4.13 -2.58 -8.29
N LYS A 151 3.46 -1.60 -8.92
CA LYS A 151 3.87 -1.00 -10.20
C LYS A 151 5.08 -0.06 -10.06
N ILE A 152 5.32 0.46 -8.86
CA ILE A 152 6.50 1.27 -8.54
C ILE A 152 7.70 0.36 -8.32
N GLY A 153 7.48 -0.82 -7.72
CA GLY A 153 8.50 -1.80 -7.41
C GLY A 153 8.13 -2.64 -6.18
N ARG A 154 9.07 -3.48 -5.74
CA ARG A 154 8.94 -4.23 -4.48
C ARG A 154 9.43 -3.36 -3.35
N ILE A 155 8.53 -2.92 -2.49
CA ILE A 155 8.76 -1.91 -1.47
C ILE A 155 8.42 -2.47 -0.10
N SER A 156 9.31 -2.25 0.89
CA SER A 156 9.05 -2.42 2.30
C SER A 156 9.06 -1.04 2.97
N LEU A 157 7.99 -0.70 3.69
CA LEU A 157 7.87 0.61 4.35
C LEU A 157 8.69 0.72 5.63
N GLU A 158 9.21 -0.39 6.11
CA GLU A 158 10.02 -0.49 7.32
C GLU A 158 11.28 -1.29 7.04
N ARG A 159 12.36 -0.92 7.70
CA ARG A 159 13.60 -1.69 7.76
C ARG A 159 13.79 -2.20 9.18
N PRO A 160 14.28 -3.43 9.38
CA PRO A 160 14.63 -3.89 10.72
C PRO A 160 15.67 -2.95 11.33
N GLU A 161 15.49 -2.62 12.61
CA GLU A 161 16.52 -1.90 13.34
C GLU A 161 17.80 -2.75 13.37
N PRO A 162 18.98 -2.11 13.23
CA PRO A 162 20.24 -2.84 13.40
C PRO A 162 20.24 -3.47 14.78
N VAL A 163 20.51 -4.77 14.84
CA VAL A 163 20.62 -5.51 16.10
C VAL A 163 21.67 -4.79 16.94
N ARG A 164 21.25 -4.08 18.00
CA ARG A 164 22.16 -3.57 19.01
C ARG A 164 22.77 -4.79 19.68
N ASN A 165 24.03 -5.10 19.37
CA ASN A 165 24.78 -6.07 20.13
C ASN A 165 24.72 -5.62 21.60
N ARG A 166 23.99 -6.37 22.43
CA ARG A 166 24.06 -6.24 23.87
C ARG A 166 25.44 -6.75 24.26
N SER A 167 26.37 -5.81 24.44
CA SER A 167 27.64 -6.03 25.15
C SER A 167 27.36 -6.31 26.61
#